data_de9129febe5b8f9ae08e7ba3f94867de
#
_entry.id   de9129febe5b8f9ae08e7ba3f94867de
#
_cell.length_a   1.000
_cell.length_b   1.000
_cell.length_c   1.000
_cell.angle_alpha   90.00
_cell.angle_beta   90.00
_cell.angle_gamma   90.00
#
_symmetry.space_group_name_H-M   'P 1'
#
loop_
_entity.id
_entity.type
_entity.pdbx_description
1 polymer ?
#
loop_
_entity_poly.entity_id
_entity_poly.type
_entity_poly.pdbx_seq_one_letter_code
_entity_poly.pdbx_strand_id
1 'polypeptide(L)'
;MFGGGSPDTGASEDLSGVQFVNGTRSGNTALVELAKTQAGNVGGYPYWSWYGFNSRVEWCACFVSWCYGQAGLSEPRFAACQSQGVAWFTSHGQWGARGYENIAPGDAIFFDWDLDGSADHVGLVIGTDGSRVYTVEGNSGDACKIKSYALDYACIKGYGLMNWN
;
A
#
# COMPACT_ATOMS: atom_id res chain seq x y z
N MET A 1 -9.32 -1.79 -16.16
CA MET A 1 -8.76 -2.95 -15.47
C MET A 1 -8.39 -2.60 -14.04
N PHE A 2 -8.67 -3.49 -13.13
CA PHE A 2 -8.38 -3.28 -11.73
C PHE A 2 -6.91 -3.51 -11.43
N GLY A 3 -6.41 -2.89 -10.36
CA GLY A 3 -5.06 -3.13 -9.92
C GLY A 3 -4.86 -4.59 -9.57
N GLY A 4 -3.71 -5.13 -9.90
CA GLY A 4 -3.39 -6.52 -9.72
C GLY A 4 -3.00 -6.86 -8.29
N GLY A 5 -2.02 -7.70 -8.16
CA GLY A 5 -1.47 -8.12 -6.90
C GLY A 5 -0.01 -8.49 -7.08
N SER A 6 0.57 -9.03 -6.05
CA SER A 6 1.91 -9.58 -6.10
C SER A 6 1.85 -11.08 -6.35
N PRO A 7 2.71 -11.64 -7.21
CA PRO A 7 2.82 -13.08 -7.36
C PRO A 7 3.54 -13.75 -6.17
N ASP A 8 3.96 -12.98 -5.19
CA ASP A 8 4.73 -13.46 -4.06
C ASP A 8 3.92 -14.44 -3.20
N THR A 9 4.45 -15.65 -3.05
CA THR A 9 3.84 -16.70 -2.21
C THR A 9 4.53 -16.83 -0.86
N GLY A 10 5.50 -15.94 -0.55
CA GLY A 10 6.19 -15.95 0.72
C GLY A 10 5.29 -15.60 1.89
N ALA A 11 5.69 -15.99 3.08
CA ALA A 11 4.98 -15.64 4.31
C ALA A 11 5.16 -14.16 4.66
N SER A 12 4.29 -13.64 5.54
CA SER A 12 4.47 -12.32 6.15
C SER A 12 5.79 -12.23 6.88
N GLU A 13 6.39 -11.05 6.84
CA GLU A 13 7.62 -10.79 7.57
C GLU A 13 7.34 -10.51 9.04
N ASP A 14 8.31 -10.86 9.88
CA ASP A 14 8.31 -10.56 11.30
C ASP A 14 8.92 -9.17 11.50
N LEU A 15 8.20 -8.28 12.15
CA LEU A 15 8.64 -6.92 12.42
C LEU A 15 9.44 -6.76 13.71
N SER A 16 9.61 -7.84 14.50
CA SER A 16 10.36 -7.75 15.75
C SER A 16 11.80 -7.36 15.45
N GLY A 17 12.34 -6.43 16.25
CA GLY A 17 13.70 -5.93 16.06
C GLY A 17 13.85 -4.84 15.02
N VAL A 18 12.82 -4.51 14.25
CA VAL A 18 12.88 -3.43 13.28
C VAL A 18 12.86 -2.08 14.00
N GLN A 19 13.83 -1.22 13.67
CA GLN A 19 13.94 0.12 14.24
C GLN A 19 13.46 1.12 13.19
N PHE A 20 12.20 1.56 13.32
CA PHE A 20 11.64 2.53 12.39
C PHE A 20 12.21 3.92 12.65
N VAL A 21 12.50 4.66 11.58
CA VAL A 21 12.93 6.05 11.65
C VAL A 21 11.77 6.96 11.29
N ASN A 22 11.69 8.11 11.96
CA ASN A 22 10.60 9.06 11.72
C ASN A 22 11.10 10.19 10.84
N GLY A 23 10.30 10.51 9.81
CA GLY A 23 10.51 11.71 9.01
C GLY A 23 9.81 12.92 9.64
N THR A 24 9.73 13.99 8.87
CA THR A 24 9.09 15.24 9.33
C THR A 24 7.61 15.30 9.00
N ARG A 25 7.11 14.45 8.09
CA ARG A 25 5.70 14.38 7.76
C ARG A 25 4.95 13.57 8.81
N SER A 26 3.75 14.02 9.16
CA SER A 26 2.87 13.27 10.04
C SER A 26 2.47 11.97 9.36
N GLY A 27 2.43 10.88 10.14
CA GLY A 27 1.89 9.60 9.71
C GLY A 27 0.64 9.26 10.48
N ASN A 28 0.05 8.10 10.18
CA ASN A 28 -1.10 7.58 10.89
C ASN A 28 -0.76 6.18 11.43
N THR A 29 -0.18 6.14 12.62
CA THR A 29 0.23 4.88 13.24
C THR A 29 -0.97 4.04 13.65
N ALA A 30 -2.10 4.64 14.03
CA ALA A 30 -3.31 3.91 14.37
C ALA A 30 -3.83 3.13 13.16
N LEU A 31 -3.82 3.73 11.99
CA LEU A 31 -4.21 3.05 10.75
C LEU A 31 -3.26 1.91 10.43
N VAL A 32 -1.97 2.13 10.59
CA VAL A 32 -0.95 1.09 10.35
C VAL A 32 -1.19 -0.11 11.28
N GLU A 33 -1.47 0.13 12.56
CA GLU A 33 -1.74 -0.96 13.51
C GLU A 33 -3.00 -1.72 13.12
N LEU A 34 -4.05 -1.03 12.69
CA LEU A 34 -5.25 -1.69 12.18
C LEU A 34 -4.94 -2.52 10.94
N ALA A 35 -4.20 -1.98 9.99
CA ALA A 35 -3.85 -2.69 8.76
C ALA A 35 -3.06 -3.97 9.06
N LYS A 36 -2.13 -3.91 10.01
CA LYS A 36 -1.34 -5.08 10.40
C LYS A 36 -2.20 -6.23 10.94
N THR A 37 -3.32 -5.91 11.60
CA THR A 37 -4.24 -6.95 12.10
C THR A 37 -4.93 -7.71 10.97
N GLN A 38 -4.92 -7.20 9.76
CA GLN A 38 -5.54 -7.83 8.60
C GLN A 38 -4.64 -8.90 7.97
N ALA A 39 -3.36 -8.94 8.34
CA ALA A 39 -2.43 -9.94 7.82
C ALA A 39 -2.97 -11.34 8.09
N GLY A 40 -2.94 -12.18 7.07
CA GLY A 40 -3.50 -13.51 7.13
C GLY A 40 -4.87 -13.65 6.46
N ASN A 41 -5.56 -12.55 6.14
CA ASN A 41 -6.79 -12.65 5.35
C ASN A 41 -6.47 -13.23 3.97
N VAL A 42 -7.25 -14.20 3.54
CA VAL A 42 -7.13 -14.83 2.23
C VAL A 42 -8.38 -14.53 1.42
N GLY A 43 -8.20 -14.20 0.15
CA GLY A 43 -9.29 -13.95 -0.79
C GLY A 43 -9.87 -12.54 -0.78
N GLY A 44 -9.62 -11.75 0.26
CA GLY A 44 -9.93 -10.33 0.28
C GLY A 44 -11.39 -9.94 0.37
N TYR A 45 -12.29 -10.86 0.75
CA TYR A 45 -13.73 -10.61 0.79
C TYR A 45 -14.09 -9.32 1.54
N PRO A 46 -13.54 -9.02 2.74
CA PRO A 46 -13.91 -7.81 3.46
C PRO A 46 -13.62 -6.52 2.67
N TYR A 47 -12.64 -6.56 1.79
CA TYR A 47 -12.15 -5.36 1.10
C TYR A 47 -12.82 -5.14 -0.24
N TRP A 48 -12.88 -6.18 -1.10
CA TRP A 48 -13.52 -6.00 -2.39
C TRP A 48 -15.05 -5.88 -2.25
N SER A 49 -15.67 -6.56 -1.26
CA SER A 49 -17.11 -6.42 -1.02
C SER A 49 -17.45 -5.03 -0.45
N TRP A 50 -16.63 -4.52 0.48
CA TRP A 50 -16.80 -3.16 0.98
C TRP A 50 -16.70 -2.14 -0.15
N TYR A 51 -15.79 -2.36 -1.10
CA TYR A 51 -15.61 -1.46 -2.24
C TYR A 51 -16.86 -1.43 -3.12
N GLY A 52 -17.61 -2.51 -3.17
CA GLY A 52 -18.86 -2.59 -3.93
C GLY A 52 -18.87 -3.69 -4.99
N PHE A 53 -17.87 -4.55 -5.02
CA PHE A 53 -17.84 -5.67 -5.96
C PHE A 53 -18.65 -6.85 -5.42
N ASN A 54 -19.29 -7.60 -6.33
CA ASN A 54 -20.13 -8.74 -5.98
C ASN A 54 -19.38 -10.08 -6.06
N SER A 55 -18.17 -10.06 -6.57
CA SER A 55 -17.31 -11.24 -6.68
C SER A 55 -15.85 -10.79 -6.56
N ARG A 56 -14.97 -11.76 -6.36
CA ARG A 56 -13.55 -11.48 -6.21
C ARG A 56 -12.98 -10.74 -7.42
N VAL A 57 -12.25 -9.68 -7.15
CA VAL A 57 -11.43 -8.97 -8.11
C VAL A 57 -9.98 -8.99 -7.59
N GLU A 58 -9.03 -8.48 -8.36
CA GLU A 58 -7.72 -8.15 -7.82
C GLU A 58 -7.90 -7.05 -6.77
N TRP A 59 -7.51 -7.31 -5.52
CA TRP A 59 -8.00 -6.53 -4.39
C TRP A 59 -6.94 -5.75 -3.62
N CYS A 60 -5.74 -5.59 -4.18
CA CYS A 60 -4.70 -4.80 -3.51
C CYS A 60 -5.12 -3.35 -3.30
N ALA A 61 -5.71 -2.73 -4.32
CA ALA A 61 -6.20 -1.36 -4.24
C ALA A 61 -7.45 -1.24 -3.36
N CYS A 62 -8.34 -2.24 -3.42
CA CYS A 62 -9.50 -2.29 -2.53
C CYS A 62 -9.07 -2.32 -1.07
N PHE A 63 -8.02 -3.06 -0.75
CA PHE A 63 -7.50 -3.15 0.61
C PHE A 63 -6.98 -1.80 1.10
N VAL A 64 -6.15 -1.12 0.32
CA VAL A 64 -5.63 0.20 0.70
C VAL A 64 -6.76 1.21 0.86
N SER A 65 -7.73 1.19 -0.07
CA SER A 65 -8.90 2.07 0.01
C SER A 65 -9.74 1.78 1.26
N TRP A 66 -9.89 0.50 1.60
CA TRP A 66 -10.57 0.09 2.83
C TRP A 66 -9.85 0.67 4.06
N CYS A 67 -8.52 0.59 4.09
CA CYS A 67 -7.74 1.17 5.18
C CYS A 67 -8.03 2.66 5.33
N TYR A 68 -8.02 3.40 4.24
CA TYR A 68 -8.32 4.84 4.28
C TYR A 68 -9.75 5.11 4.73
N GLY A 69 -10.69 4.27 4.30
CA GLY A 69 -12.07 4.35 4.79
C GLY A 69 -12.19 4.13 6.29
N GLN A 70 -11.42 3.20 6.85
CA GLN A 70 -11.38 2.96 8.31
C GLN A 70 -10.79 4.17 9.06
N ALA A 71 -9.94 4.94 8.41
CA ALA A 71 -9.41 6.18 8.98
C ALA A 71 -10.38 7.36 8.85
N GLY A 72 -11.57 7.13 8.32
CA GLY A 72 -12.60 8.15 8.17
C GLY A 72 -12.50 8.97 6.88
N LEU A 73 -11.68 8.55 5.93
CA LEU A 73 -11.49 9.28 4.69
C LEU A 73 -12.44 8.76 3.61
N SER A 74 -13.05 9.69 2.85
CA SER A 74 -13.84 9.33 1.68
C SER A 74 -12.97 9.12 0.44
N GLU A 75 -11.76 9.68 0.44
CA GLU A 75 -10.80 9.54 -0.66
C GLU A 75 -9.35 9.63 -0.16
N PRO A 76 -8.36 9.06 -0.87
CA PRO A 76 -8.54 8.37 -2.15
C PRO A 76 -9.27 7.04 -1.98
N ARG A 77 -10.02 6.67 -2.99
CA ARG A 77 -10.76 5.41 -3.05
C ARG A 77 -10.66 4.88 -4.47
N PHE A 78 -9.90 3.82 -4.65
CA PHE A 78 -9.55 3.32 -5.99
C PHE A 78 -9.46 1.80 -5.98
N ALA A 79 -9.78 1.21 -7.12
CA ALA A 79 -9.67 -0.23 -7.38
C ALA A 79 -8.64 -0.55 -8.46
N ALA A 80 -8.22 0.44 -9.24
CA ALA A 80 -7.18 0.32 -10.27
C ALA A 80 -5.95 1.11 -9.86
N CYS A 81 -4.79 0.46 -9.83
CA CYS A 81 -3.58 1.07 -9.28
C CYS A 81 -3.11 2.26 -10.11
N GLN A 82 -2.94 2.10 -11.42
CA GLN A 82 -2.39 3.18 -12.26
C GLN A 82 -3.44 4.23 -12.61
N SER A 83 -4.54 3.81 -13.22
CA SER A 83 -5.51 4.74 -13.80
C SER A 83 -6.32 5.51 -12.77
N GLN A 84 -6.41 5.00 -11.55
CA GLN A 84 -7.15 5.64 -10.46
C GLN A 84 -6.22 6.05 -9.31
N GLY A 85 -5.39 5.13 -8.81
CA GLY A 85 -4.55 5.40 -7.65
C GLY A 85 -3.43 6.38 -7.93
N VAL A 86 -2.50 6.03 -8.81
CA VAL A 86 -1.39 6.92 -9.17
C VAL A 86 -1.94 8.24 -9.72
N ALA A 87 -2.99 8.16 -10.55
CA ALA A 87 -3.60 9.36 -11.13
C ALA A 87 -4.16 10.30 -10.06
N TRP A 88 -4.82 9.75 -9.03
CA TRP A 88 -5.35 10.59 -7.94
C TRP A 88 -4.22 11.33 -7.21
N PHE A 89 -3.19 10.59 -6.81
CA PHE A 89 -2.07 11.20 -6.06
C PHE A 89 -1.32 12.23 -6.90
N THR A 90 -1.06 11.94 -8.16
CA THR A 90 -0.36 12.89 -9.03
C THR A 90 -1.18 14.14 -9.30
N SER A 91 -2.49 14.00 -9.51
CA SER A 91 -3.36 15.16 -9.77
C SER A 91 -3.55 16.04 -8.54
N HIS A 92 -3.33 15.49 -7.34
CA HIS A 92 -3.43 16.25 -6.08
C HIS A 92 -2.08 16.77 -5.60
N GLY A 93 -1.01 16.59 -6.38
CA GLY A 93 0.33 17.02 -5.95
C GLY A 93 0.88 16.22 -4.77
N GLN A 94 0.41 14.97 -4.59
CA GLN A 94 0.75 14.11 -3.45
C GLN A 94 1.50 12.87 -3.92
N TRP A 95 2.43 13.03 -4.83
CA TRP A 95 3.20 11.92 -5.39
C TRP A 95 4.68 12.10 -5.08
N GLY A 96 5.32 11.03 -4.56
CA GLY A 96 6.76 10.95 -4.37
C GLY A 96 7.34 9.82 -5.20
N ALA A 97 8.35 10.11 -6.01
CA ALA A 97 9.02 9.06 -6.79
C ALA A 97 9.82 8.14 -5.87
N ARG A 98 10.24 6.97 -6.41
CA ARG A 98 11.19 6.09 -5.71
C ARG A 98 12.40 6.92 -5.25
N GLY A 99 12.81 6.72 -4.01
CA GLY A 99 13.89 7.51 -3.41
C GLY A 99 13.38 8.73 -2.63
N TYR A 100 12.08 8.99 -2.63
CA TYR A 100 11.51 10.04 -1.78
C TYR A 100 11.87 9.75 -0.32
N GLU A 101 12.51 10.70 0.34
CA GLU A 101 13.14 10.44 1.64
C GLU A 101 12.20 10.57 2.83
N ASN A 102 11.05 11.22 2.66
CA ASN A 102 10.18 11.57 3.77
C ASN A 102 8.86 10.80 3.75
N ILE A 103 8.94 9.49 3.44
CA ILE A 103 7.76 8.61 3.52
C ILE A 103 7.29 8.49 4.96
N ALA A 104 5.98 8.36 5.16
CA ALA A 104 5.37 8.32 6.48
C ALA A 104 4.44 7.12 6.61
N PRO A 105 4.24 6.61 7.84
CA PRO A 105 3.26 5.55 8.10
C PRO A 105 1.88 5.95 7.56
N GLY A 106 1.28 5.07 6.78
CA GLY A 106 -0.03 5.32 6.18
C GLY A 106 0.01 5.89 4.77
N ASP A 107 1.19 6.20 4.23
CA ASP A 107 1.33 6.49 2.81
C ASP A 107 1.01 5.24 1.98
N ALA A 108 0.68 5.42 0.71
CA ALA A 108 0.57 4.31 -0.24
C ALA A 108 1.92 4.08 -0.92
N ILE A 109 2.21 2.83 -1.28
CA ILE A 109 3.39 2.50 -2.06
C ILE A 109 2.93 1.71 -3.30
N PHE A 110 3.38 2.15 -4.48
CA PHE A 110 2.99 1.55 -5.76
C PHE A 110 4.17 0.83 -6.39
N PHE A 111 3.87 -0.31 -7.00
CA PHE A 111 4.87 -1.17 -7.62
C PHE A 111 4.54 -1.36 -9.11
N ASP A 112 5.59 -1.50 -9.90
CA ASP A 112 5.55 -1.81 -11.32
C ASP A 112 6.43 -3.04 -11.53
N TRP A 113 5.82 -4.22 -11.45
CA TRP A 113 6.58 -5.47 -11.41
C TRP A 113 7.31 -5.78 -12.71
N ASP A 114 6.69 -5.45 -13.84
CA ASP A 114 7.25 -5.73 -15.17
C ASP A 114 7.95 -4.53 -15.79
N LEU A 115 8.05 -3.42 -15.05
CA LEU A 115 8.76 -2.20 -15.46
C LEU A 115 8.24 -1.63 -16.78
N ASP A 116 6.93 -1.69 -16.98
CA ASP A 116 6.29 -1.18 -18.21
C ASP A 116 5.78 0.27 -18.07
N GLY A 117 5.99 0.89 -16.92
CA GLY A 117 5.56 2.26 -16.64
C GLY A 117 4.17 2.37 -16.03
N SER A 118 3.48 1.26 -15.85
CA SER A 118 2.14 1.21 -15.25
C SER A 118 2.16 0.46 -13.93
N ALA A 119 1.59 1.03 -12.89
CA ALA A 119 1.56 0.37 -11.58
C ALA A 119 0.69 -0.88 -11.61
N ASP A 120 1.23 -1.98 -11.08
CA ASP A 120 0.60 -3.29 -11.03
C ASP A 120 0.05 -3.62 -9.63
N HIS A 121 0.52 -2.93 -8.61
CA HIS A 121 0.26 -3.30 -7.21
C HIS A 121 0.37 -2.06 -6.32
N VAL A 122 -0.29 -2.13 -5.16
CA VAL A 122 -0.23 -1.07 -4.16
C VAL A 122 -0.28 -1.69 -2.77
N GLY A 123 0.44 -1.07 -1.83
CA GLY A 123 0.40 -1.44 -0.42
C GLY A 123 0.30 -0.21 0.46
N LEU A 124 0.13 -0.45 1.76
CA LEU A 124 0.14 0.59 2.78
C LEU A 124 1.50 0.60 3.46
N VAL A 125 2.13 1.76 3.56
CA VAL A 125 3.43 1.90 4.22
C VAL A 125 3.27 1.78 5.72
N ILE A 126 4.04 0.87 6.33
CA ILE A 126 4.18 0.78 7.79
C ILE A 126 5.21 1.82 8.26
N GLY A 127 6.33 1.92 7.56
CA GLY A 127 7.45 2.80 7.89
C GLY A 127 8.73 2.35 7.19
N THR A 128 9.81 2.99 7.54
CA THR A 128 11.14 2.65 7.01
C THR A 128 12.15 2.58 8.15
N ASP A 129 13.16 1.73 7.98
CA ASP A 129 14.31 1.67 8.89
C ASP A 129 15.53 2.43 8.34
N GLY A 130 15.34 3.16 7.23
CA GLY A 130 16.42 3.90 6.56
C GLY A 130 17.06 3.14 5.41
N SER A 131 16.84 1.84 5.30
CA SER A 131 17.32 1.02 4.18
C SER A 131 16.22 0.21 3.50
N ARG A 132 15.15 -0.11 4.21
CA ARG A 132 14.01 -0.85 3.70
C ARG A 132 12.72 -0.09 4.01
N VAL A 133 11.70 -0.28 3.17
CA VAL A 133 10.33 0.14 3.44
C VAL A 133 9.50 -1.10 3.78
N TYR A 134 8.71 -1.00 4.83
CA TYR A 134 7.84 -2.08 5.31
C TYR A 134 6.40 -1.76 4.99
N THR A 135 5.65 -2.76 4.58
CA THR A 135 4.30 -2.58 4.01
C THR A 135 3.32 -3.58 4.59
N VAL A 136 2.02 -3.23 4.53
CA VAL A 136 0.92 -4.21 4.60
C VAL A 136 0.27 -4.21 3.23
N GLU A 137 0.17 -5.38 2.61
CA GLU A 137 -0.31 -5.51 1.24
C GLU A 137 -1.45 -6.50 1.15
N GLY A 138 -2.56 -6.08 0.56
CA GLY A 138 -3.60 -7.00 0.16
C GLY A 138 -3.24 -7.68 -1.16
N ASN A 139 -3.77 -8.87 -1.37
CA ASN A 139 -3.59 -9.63 -2.60
C ASN A 139 -2.12 -9.91 -2.96
N SER A 140 -1.32 -10.19 -1.94
CA SER A 140 0.03 -10.71 -2.12
C SER A 140 -0.07 -12.24 -2.10
N GLY A 141 -0.13 -12.88 -3.28
CA GLY A 141 -0.46 -14.30 -3.37
C GLY A 141 -1.86 -14.59 -2.81
N ASP A 142 -2.84 -13.75 -3.13
CA ASP A 142 -4.23 -13.82 -2.67
C ASP A 142 -4.38 -13.71 -1.15
N ALA A 143 -3.41 -13.13 -0.47
CA ALA A 143 -3.46 -12.95 0.98
C ALA A 143 -3.00 -11.55 1.38
N CYS A 144 -3.43 -11.11 2.56
CA CYS A 144 -2.90 -9.89 3.18
C CYS A 144 -1.62 -10.27 3.93
N LYS A 145 -0.53 -9.57 3.63
CA LYS A 145 0.80 -9.89 4.15
C LYS A 145 1.58 -8.64 4.52
N ILE A 146 2.48 -8.80 5.49
CA ILE A 146 3.49 -7.80 5.81
C ILE A 146 4.74 -8.14 4.98
N LYS A 147 5.24 -7.16 4.25
CA LYS A 147 6.38 -7.31 3.34
C LYS A 147 7.40 -6.21 3.57
N SER A 148 8.58 -6.34 2.99
CA SER A 148 9.58 -5.27 2.97
C SER A 148 10.40 -5.33 1.69
N TYR A 149 10.95 -4.17 1.32
CA TYR A 149 11.72 -4.00 0.09
C TYR A 149 12.85 -3.01 0.37
N ALA A 150 13.99 -3.21 -0.30
CA ALA A 150 15.02 -2.19 -0.30
C ALA A 150 14.48 -0.88 -0.85
N LEU A 151 14.88 0.25 -0.28
CA LEU A 151 14.35 1.55 -0.71
C LEU A 151 14.66 1.86 -2.18
N ASP A 152 15.74 1.28 -2.72
CA ASP A 152 16.11 1.45 -4.13
C ASP A 152 15.61 0.33 -5.04
N TYR A 153 14.73 -0.54 -4.53
CA TYR A 153 14.19 -1.64 -5.33
C TYR A 153 13.54 -1.11 -6.61
N ALA A 154 14.00 -1.62 -7.75
CA ALA A 154 13.62 -1.07 -9.06
C ALA A 154 12.12 -1.12 -9.32
N CYS A 155 11.41 -2.09 -8.77
CA CYS A 155 9.96 -2.22 -8.98
C CYS A 155 9.12 -1.26 -8.13
N ILE A 156 9.71 -0.53 -7.20
CA ILE A 156 8.99 0.56 -6.53
C ILE A 156 8.80 1.69 -7.54
N LYS A 157 7.55 1.96 -7.90
CA LYS A 157 7.22 3.07 -8.80
C LYS A 157 7.25 4.41 -8.07
N GLY A 158 6.70 4.44 -6.87
CA GLY A 158 6.65 5.65 -6.07
C GLY A 158 5.62 5.54 -4.95
N TYR A 159 5.35 6.68 -4.33
CA TYR A 159 4.53 6.77 -3.12
C TYR A 159 3.38 7.74 -3.31
N GLY A 160 2.22 7.35 -2.82
CA GLY A 160 1.11 8.26 -2.61
C GLY A 160 1.23 8.87 -1.22
N LEU A 161 1.42 10.18 -1.18
CA LEU A 161 1.73 10.89 0.07
C LEU A 161 0.44 11.40 0.71
N MET A 162 0.11 10.86 1.87
CA MET A 162 -1.12 11.22 2.56
C MET A 162 -0.92 12.43 3.45
N ASN A 163 -1.96 13.24 3.60
CA ASN A 163 -1.96 14.39 4.49
C ASN A 163 -2.63 13.99 5.82
N TRP A 164 -1.82 13.46 6.73
CA TRP A 164 -2.28 13.09 8.07
C TRP A 164 -2.08 14.26 9.03
N ASN A 165 -3.12 14.99 9.31
CA ASN A 165 -3.03 16.10 10.25
C ASN A 165 -4.04 15.95 11.35
#